data_64ffd01f7e82028ff7c9270074caa772
#
_entry.id   64ffd01f7e82028ff7c9270074caa772
#
_cell.length_a   1.000
_cell.length_b   1.000
_cell.length_c   1.000
_cell.angle_alpha   90.00
_cell.angle_beta   90.00
_cell.angle_gamma   90.00
#
_symmetry.space_group_name_H-M   'P 1'
#
loop_
_entity.id
_entity.type
_entity.pdbx_description
1 polymer ?
#
loop_
_entity_poly.entity_id
_entity_poly.type
_entity_poly.pdbx_seq_one_letter_code
_entity_poly.pdbx_strand_id
1 'polypeptide(L)'
;MTDWDVYFMELAEKVASRSKDPSTKVGCVVVTEDRVIATTGYNGLPRGVGDLPERMERPAKYLWTAHAECNAVAQAARVGARLKGGTAYVTHEPCSRCAIILIQAGVAQVIIGSGKTNMPEEEFEISRIMFEEANIAKKSF
;
A
#
# COMPACT_ATOMS: atom_id res chain seq x y z
N MET A 1 -5.26 -12.56 14.27
CA MET A 1 -4.35 -12.63 13.09
C MET A 1 -3.78 -14.02 12.97
N THR A 2 -3.72 -14.55 11.76
CA THR A 2 -3.14 -15.86 11.51
C THR A 2 -1.63 -15.76 11.36
N ASP A 3 -0.96 -16.93 11.38
CA ASP A 3 0.49 -16.97 11.12
C ASP A 3 0.82 -16.48 9.71
N TRP A 4 -0.08 -16.73 8.74
CA TRP A 4 0.08 -16.23 7.39
C TRP A 4 -0.03 -14.70 7.33
N ASP A 5 -0.92 -14.10 8.12
CA ASP A 5 -1.04 -12.65 8.18
C ASP A 5 0.24 -12.02 8.73
N VAL A 6 0.82 -12.62 9.76
CA VAL A 6 2.11 -12.17 10.32
C VAL A 6 3.21 -12.29 9.27
N TYR A 7 3.28 -13.42 8.58
CA TYR A 7 4.26 -13.66 7.53
C TYR A 7 4.19 -12.61 6.42
N PHE A 8 2.99 -12.37 5.88
CA PHE A 8 2.83 -11.40 4.80
C PHE A 8 3.03 -9.96 5.27
N MET A 9 2.69 -9.64 6.52
CA MET A 9 3.00 -8.32 7.06
C MET A 9 4.51 -8.12 7.21
N GLU A 10 5.23 -9.13 7.64
CA GLU A 10 6.70 -9.06 7.70
C GLU A 10 7.31 -8.86 6.31
N LEU A 11 6.73 -9.50 5.29
CA LEU A 11 7.15 -9.25 3.90
C LEU A 11 6.85 -7.81 3.48
N ALA A 12 5.69 -7.28 3.85
CA ALA A 12 5.36 -5.88 3.56
C ALA A 12 6.35 -4.93 4.24
N GLU A 13 6.76 -5.22 5.46
CA GLU A 13 7.78 -4.44 6.16
C GLU A 13 9.13 -4.53 5.45
N LYS A 14 9.48 -5.71 4.95
CA LYS A 14 10.71 -5.88 4.18
C LYS A 14 10.66 -5.10 2.86
N VAL A 15 9.52 -5.12 2.19
CA VAL A 15 9.29 -4.32 0.98
C VAL A 15 9.46 -2.84 1.29
N ALA A 16 8.89 -2.37 2.41
CA ALA A 16 9.01 -0.98 2.85
C ALA A 16 10.47 -0.54 2.98
N SER A 17 11.36 -1.44 3.37
CA SER A 17 12.78 -1.14 3.56
C SER A 17 13.47 -0.70 2.28
N ARG A 18 12.87 -0.93 1.12
CA ARG A 18 13.42 -0.48 -0.17
C ARG A 18 13.10 0.98 -0.48
N SER A 19 12.18 1.60 0.25
CA SER A 19 11.86 3.01 0.07
C SER A 19 13.06 3.88 0.43
N LYS A 20 13.29 4.92 -0.35
CA LYS A 20 14.34 5.91 -0.11
C LYS A 20 13.80 7.16 0.59
N ASP A 21 12.53 7.16 0.95
CA ASP A 21 11.93 8.28 1.68
C ASP A 21 12.62 8.42 3.04
N PRO A 22 13.16 9.61 3.35
CA PRO A 22 13.87 9.81 4.62
C PRO A 22 12.95 9.89 5.83
N SER A 23 11.65 10.12 5.64
CA SER A 23 10.69 10.32 6.73
C SER A 23 9.89 9.06 7.03
N THR A 24 9.27 8.46 6.02
CA THR A 24 8.32 7.35 6.21
C THR A 24 8.50 6.33 5.10
N LYS A 25 8.64 5.07 5.50
CA LYS A 25 8.78 3.95 4.55
C LYS A 25 7.58 3.04 4.69
N VAL A 26 6.81 2.93 3.61
CA VAL A 26 5.59 2.15 3.56
C VAL A 26 5.75 1.00 2.57
N GLY A 27 5.23 -0.17 2.92
CA GLY A 27 5.24 -1.33 2.05
C GLY A 27 3.85 -1.93 1.90
N CYS A 28 3.59 -2.46 0.72
CA CYS A 28 2.33 -3.12 0.40
C CYS A 28 2.63 -4.43 -0.33
N VAL A 29 1.98 -5.51 0.12
CA VAL A 29 2.02 -6.81 -0.53
C VAL A 29 0.59 -7.24 -0.77
N VAL A 30 0.23 -7.60 -2.01
CA VAL A 30 -1.10 -8.13 -2.31
C VAL A 30 -0.96 -9.61 -2.63
N VAL A 31 -1.77 -10.42 -1.95
CA VAL A 31 -1.72 -11.88 -2.00
C VAL A 31 -3.05 -12.39 -2.54
N THR A 32 -3.00 -13.40 -3.41
CA THR A 32 -4.21 -14.02 -3.95
C THR A 32 -4.91 -14.86 -2.90
N GLU A 33 -6.12 -15.35 -3.23
CA GLU A 33 -6.87 -16.26 -2.35
C GLU A 33 -6.08 -17.53 -2.03
N ASP A 34 -5.21 -17.96 -2.93
CA ASP A 34 -4.35 -19.13 -2.76
C ASP A 34 -3.02 -18.82 -2.07
N ARG A 35 -2.88 -17.64 -1.48
CA ARG A 35 -1.66 -17.19 -0.80
C ARG A 35 -0.45 -17.06 -1.72
N VAL A 36 -0.68 -16.72 -2.98
CA VAL A 36 0.39 -16.40 -3.93
C VAL A 36 0.60 -14.89 -3.91
N ILE A 37 1.84 -14.45 -3.78
CA ILE A 37 2.15 -13.02 -3.83
C ILE A 37 1.96 -12.55 -5.27
N ALA A 38 0.96 -11.70 -5.49
CA ALA A 38 0.65 -11.17 -6.81
C ALA A 38 1.49 -9.95 -7.15
N THR A 39 1.71 -9.07 -6.17
CA THR A 39 2.47 -7.83 -6.37
C THR A 39 3.00 -7.29 -5.06
N THR A 40 4.00 -6.43 -5.17
CA THR A 40 4.51 -5.65 -4.04
C THR A 40 4.67 -4.20 -4.50
N GLY A 41 4.71 -3.28 -3.53
CA GLY A 41 4.99 -1.88 -3.79
C GLY A 41 5.52 -1.18 -2.54
N TYR A 42 6.37 -0.20 -2.73
CA TYR A 42 6.82 0.70 -1.68
C TYR A 42 6.72 2.14 -2.19
N ASN A 43 6.64 3.10 -1.27
CA ASN A 43 6.51 4.50 -1.66
C ASN A 43 7.80 5.02 -2.28
N GLY A 44 7.68 5.70 -3.40
CA GLY A 44 8.86 6.21 -4.10
C GLY A 44 8.57 6.75 -5.48
N LEU A 45 9.65 7.13 -6.15
CA LEU A 45 9.65 7.65 -7.51
C LEU A 45 9.28 6.57 -8.53
N PRO A 46 8.64 6.95 -9.65
CA PRO A 46 8.39 5.99 -10.73
C PRO A 46 9.70 5.49 -11.35
N ARG A 47 9.65 4.27 -11.90
CA ARG A 47 10.79 3.70 -12.61
C ARG A 47 11.22 4.60 -13.77
N GLY A 48 12.52 4.79 -13.93
CA GLY A 48 13.09 5.61 -14.99
C GLY A 48 13.15 7.10 -14.68
N VAL A 49 12.49 7.54 -13.62
CA VAL A 49 12.57 8.93 -13.16
C VAL A 49 13.81 9.09 -12.29
N GLY A 50 14.57 10.16 -12.51
CA GLY A 50 15.83 10.39 -11.83
C GLY A 50 15.71 10.42 -10.32
N ASP A 51 16.58 9.68 -9.65
CA ASP A 51 16.57 9.50 -8.20
C ASP A 51 17.34 10.64 -7.52
N LEU A 52 16.74 11.84 -7.55
CA LEU A 52 17.37 13.04 -6.98
C LEU A 52 16.81 13.26 -5.56
N PRO A 53 17.69 13.49 -4.56
CA PRO A 53 17.26 13.66 -3.17
C PRO A 53 16.19 14.73 -2.97
N GLU A 54 16.27 15.85 -3.69
CA GLU A 54 15.31 16.95 -3.58
C GLU A 54 13.90 16.56 -3.99
N ARG A 55 13.71 15.48 -4.76
CA ARG A 55 12.40 14.98 -5.14
C ARG A 55 11.73 14.16 -4.03
N MET A 56 12.51 13.76 -3.04
CA MET A 56 12.03 12.99 -1.88
C MET A 56 11.77 13.86 -0.67
N GLU A 57 11.99 15.16 -0.77
CA GLU A 57 11.78 16.11 0.31
C GLU A 57 10.40 16.76 0.22
N ARG A 58 9.84 17.14 1.37
CA ARG A 58 8.60 17.91 1.41
C ARG A 58 8.86 19.34 0.96
N PRO A 59 7.93 19.96 0.20
CA PRO A 59 6.68 19.38 -0.32
C PRO A 59 6.82 18.70 -1.68
N ALA A 60 8.00 18.72 -2.30
CA ALA A 60 8.23 18.21 -3.65
C ALA A 60 7.79 16.74 -3.79
N LYS A 61 8.07 15.91 -2.80
CA LYS A 61 7.78 14.47 -2.87
C LYS A 61 6.30 14.17 -3.11
N TYR A 62 5.38 15.04 -2.72
CA TYR A 62 3.96 14.83 -2.93
C TYR A 62 3.55 14.86 -4.41
N LEU A 63 4.39 15.47 -5.25
CA LEU A 63 4.17 15.50 -6.71
C LEU A 63 5.00 14.44 -7.44
N TRP A 64 6.15 14.06 -6.90
CA TRP A 64 7.10 13.17 -7.57
C TRP A 64 6.93 11.70 -7.23
N THR A 65 6.34 11.38 -6.06
CA THR A 65 6.32 9.99 -5.58
C THR A 65 4.89 9.46 -5.50
N ALA A 66 4.78 8.14 -5.61
CA ALA A 66 3.53 7.44 -5.39
C ALA A 66 3.58 6.69 -4.07
N HIS A 67 2.42 6.48 -3.46
CA HIS A 67 2.29 5.67 -2.25
C HIS A 67 2.50 4.18 -2.58
N ALA A 68 2.82 3.40 -1.56
CA ALA A 68 3.11 1.97 -1.70
C ALA A 68 1.96 1.20 -2.37
N GLU A 69 0.73 1.48 -1.99
CA GLU A 69 -0.45 0.81 -2.53
C GLU A 69 -0.63 1.12 -4.01
N CYS A 70 -0.45 2.38 -4.39
CA CYS A 70 -0.51 2.80 -5.78
C CYS A 70 0.57 2.09 -6.62
N ASN A 71 1.78 2.02 -6.11
CA ASN A 71 2.88 1.34 -6.79
C ASN A 71 2.64 -0.17 -6.90
N ALA A 72 2.03 -0.79 -5.87
CA ALA A 72 1.70 -2.21 -5.92
C ALA A 72 0.66 -2.49 -7.02
N VAL A 73 -0.38 -1.68 -7.13
CA VAL A 73 -1.40 -1.84 -8.17
C VAL A 73 -0.81 -1.58 -9.56
N ALA A 74 0.01 -0.55 -9.71
CA ALA A 74 0.69 -0.26 -10.98
C ALA A 74 1.62 -1.39 -11.40
N GLN A 75 2.35 -1.99 -10.46
CA GLN A 75 3.20 -3.14 -10.73
C GLN A 75 2.39 -4.34 -11.19
N ALA A 76 1.27 -4.62 -10.58
CA ALA A 76 0.36 -5.68 -11.01
C ALA A 76 -0.11 -5.45 -12.45
N ALA A 77 -0.47 -4.22 -12.79
CA ALA A 77 -0.85 -3.86 -14.15
C ALA A 77 0.31 -4.10 -15.13
N ARG A 78 1.52 -3.76 -14.72
CA ARG A 78 2.72 -3.90 -15.57
C ARG A 78 3.00 -5.35 -15.94
N VAL A 79 2.82 -6.28 -15.00
CA VAL A 79 3.13 -7.71 -15.23
C VAL A 79 1.89 -8.55 -15.53
N GLY A 80 0.71 -7.97 -15.50
CA GLY A 80 -0.53 -8.68 -15.77
C GLY A 80 -1.00 -9.57 -14.63
N ALA A 81 -0.72 -9.16 -13.37
CA ALA A 81 -1.16 -9.91 -12.21
C ALA A 81 -2.58 -9.49 -11.80
N ARG A 82 -3.41 -10.48 -11.49
CA ARG A 82 -4.78 -10.24 -11.02
C ARG A 82 -4.80 -10.00 -9.53
N LEU A 83 -5.47 -8.92 -9.10
CA LEU A 83 -5.62 -8.58 -7.67
C LEU A 83 -7.03 -8.84 -7.12
N LYS A 84 -8.00 -9.04 -8.00
CA LYS A 84 -9.39 -9.24 -7.58
C LYS A 84 -9.52 -10.42 -6.63
N GLY A 85 -10.19 -10.22 -5.49
CA GLY A 85 -10.38 -11.25 -4.48
C GLY A 85 -9.21 -11.41 -3.52
N GLY A 86 -8.13 -10.68 -3.73
CA GLY A 86 -6.92 -10.81 -2.92
C GLY A 86 -6.96 -10.04 -1.61
N THR A 87 -5.92 -10.20 -0.82
CA THR A 87 -5.70 -9.48 0.44
C THR A 87 -4.51 -8.54 0.29
N ALA A 88 -4.70 -7.28 0.63
CA ALA A 88 -3.60 -6.30 0.66
C ALA A 88 -3.08 -6.17 2.09
N TYR A 89 -1.78 -6.41 2.24
CA TYR A 89 -1.07 -6.19 3.50
C TYR A 89 -0.29 -4.90 3.38
N VAL A 90 -0.62 -3.91 4.20
CA VAL A 90 0.00 -2.58 4.15
C VAL A 90 0.56 -2.25 5.52
N THR A 91 1.81 -1.78 5.57
CA THR A 91 2.47 -1.49 6.85
C THR A 91 1.81 -0.33 7.61
N HIS A 92 1.12 0.57 6.89
CA HIS A 92 0.45 1.75 7.43
C HIS A 92 -0.98 1.79 6.95
N GLU A 93 -1.85 2.49 7.68
CA GLU A 93 -3.25 2.64 7.26
C GLU A 93 -3.32 3.35 5.90
N PRO A 94 -4.07 2.81 4.92
CA PRO A 94 -4.23 3.50 3.63
C PRO A 94 -4.99 4.81 3.76
N CYS A 95 -4.51 5.84 3.08
CA CYS A 95 -5.24 7.10 2.96
C CYS A 95 -6.40 6.95 1.97
N SER A 96 -7.22 8.01 1.81
CA SER A 96 -8.40 7.96 0.95
C SER A 96 -8.06 7.61 -0.50
N ARG A 97 -6.98 8.15 -1.03
CA ARG A 97 -6.56 7.85 -2.41
C ARG A 97 -6.13 6.41 -2.58
N CYS A 98 -5.45 5.85 -1.60
CA CYS A 98 -5.02 4.45 -1.63
C CYS A 98 -6.20 3.51 -1.43
N ALA A 99 -7.18 3.90 -0.61
CA ALA A 99 -8.42 3.14 -0.50
C ALA A 99 -9.13 3.04 -1.85
N ILE A 100 -9.23 4.15 -2.59
CA ILE A 100 -9.83 4.18 -3.93
C ILE A 100 -9.12 3.16 -4.85
N ILE A 101 -7.81 3.19 -4.88
CA ILE A 101 -7.02 2.32 -5.76
C ILE A 101 -7.21 0.84 -5.41
N LEU A 102 -7.17 0.50 -4.12
CA LEU A 102 -7.34 -0.89 -3.67
C LEU A 102 -8.75 -1.40 -3.95
N ILE A 103 -9.76 -0.58 -3.72
CA ILE A 103 -11.16 -0.93 -4.01
C ILE A 103 -11.35 -1.19 -5.50
N GLN A 104 -10.85 -0.28 -6.34
CA GLN A 104 -10.97 -0.40 -7.79
C GLN A 104 -10.17 -1.58 -8.35
N ALA A 105 -9.08 -1.96 -7.70
CA ALA A 105 -8.31 -3.14 -8.06
C ALA A 105 -9.01 -4.45 -7.68
N GLY A 106 -10.04 -4.37 -6.84
CA GLY A 106 -10.87 -5.54 -6.48
C GLY A 106 -10.40 -6.34 -5.28
N VAL A 107 -9.53 -5.79 -4.42
CA VAL A 107 -9.12 -6.53 -3.23
C VAL A 107 -10.34 -6.79 -2.33
N ALA A 108 -10.36 -7.96 -1.70
CA ALA A 108 -11.46 -8.37 -0.83
C ALA A 108 -11.18 -8.03 0.64
N GLN A 109 -9.94 -7.85 1.00
CA GLN A 109 -9.54 -7.63 2.39
C GLN A 109 -8.29 -6.77 2.45
N VAL A 110 -8.21 -5.94 3.50
CA VAL A 110 -7.02 -5.12 3.79
C VAL A 110 -6.59 -5.39 5.22
N ILE A 111 -5.33 -5.73 5.41
CA ILE A 111 -4.72 -5.93 6.73
C ILE A 111 -3.65 -4.86 6.92
N ILE A 112 -3.76 -4.13 8.02
CA ILE A 112 -3.00 -2.92 8.28
C ILE A 112 -2.00 -3.17 9.40
N GLY A 113 -0.75 -2.77 9.18
CA GLY A 113 0.31 -2.84 10.17
C GLY A 113 0.25 -1.67 11.15
N SER A 114 1.26 -1.59 12.02
CA SER A 114 1.31 -0.61 13.11
C SER A 114 2.00 0.70 12.75
N GLY A 115 2.43 0.88 11.50
CA GLY A 115 3.09 2.11 11.07
C GLY A 115 2.18 3.33 11.20
N LYS A 116 2.79 4.50 11.42
CA LYS A 116 2.06 5.76 11.59
C LYS A 116 2.59 6.82 10.64
N THR A 117 1.68 7.66 10.14
CA THR A 117 2.02 8.81 9.31
C THR A 117 1.36 10.07 9.89
N ASN A 118 1.80 11.24 9.44
CA ASN A 118 1.28 12.53 9.89
C ASN A 118 0.26 13.13 8.93
N MET A 119 -0.44 12.30 8.17
CA MET A 119 -1.48 12.76 7.26
C MET A 119 -2.73 13.20 8.04
N PRO A 120 -3.55 14.10 7.47
CA PRO A 120 -4.79 14.54 8.12
C PRO A 120 -5.71 13.36 8.44
N GLU A 121 -6.26 13.35 9.64
CA GLU A 121 -7.17 12.28 10.10
C GLU A 121 -8.37 12.10 9.18
N GLU A 122 -8.87 13.19 8.57
CA GLU A 122 -9.97 13.12 7.62
C GLU A 122 -9.72 12.13 6.49
N GLU A 123 -8.49 12.02 6.00
CA GLU A 123 -8.16 11.09 4.92
C GLU A 123 -8.33 9.64 5.35
N PHE A 124 -8.03 9.34 6.62
CA PHE A 124 -8.21 7.99 7.16
C PHE A 124 -9.67 7.70 7.47
N GLU A 125 -10.42 8.69 7.96
CA GLU A 125 -11.85 8.54 8.21
C GLU A 125 -12.60 8.21 6.92
N ILE A 126 -12.32 8.93 5.84
CA ILE A 126 -12.93 8.70 4.53
C ILE A 126 -12.53 7.32 3.99
N SER A 127 -11.27 6.95 4.14
CA SER A 127 -10.77 5.63 3.76
C SER A 127 -11.57 4.51 4.44
N ARG A 128 -11.79 4.63 5.76
CA ARG A 128 -12.54 3.63 6.53
C ARG A 128 -13.99 3.52 6.05
N ILE A 129 -14.62 4.65 5.78
CA ILE A 129 -15.99 4.68 5.24
C ILE A 129 -16.06 3.99 3.88
N MET A 130 -15.11 4.28 3.00
CA MET A 130 -15.07 3.66 1.68
C MET A 130 -14.92 2.14 1.75
N PHE A 131 -14.02 1.64 2.58
CA PHE A 131 -13.86 0.19 2.75
C PHE A 131 -15.12 -0.46 3.29
N GLU A 132 -15.77 0.17 4.26
CA GLU A 132 -17.01 -0.34 4.83
C GLU A 132 -18.13 -0.40 3.79
N GLU A 133 -18.33 0.69 3.06
CA GLU A 133 -19.38 0.74 2.01
C GLU A 133 -19.10 -0.24 0.88
N ALA A 134 -17.85 -0.49 0.56
CA ALA A 134 -17.45 -1.44 -0.47
C ALA A 134 -17.43 -2.90 0.01
N ASN A 135 -17.80 -3.15 1.27
CA ASN A 135 -17.78 -4.49 1.88
C ASN A 135 -16.39 -5.15 1.87
N ILE A 136 -15.36 -4.35 2.06
CA ILE A 136 -14.00 -4.87 2.14
C ILE A 136 -13.65 -5.05 3.63
N ALA A 137 -13.30 -6.28 4.00
CA ALA A 137 -12.89 -6.57 5.37
C ALA A 137 -11.60 -5.84 5.69
N LYS A 138 -11.54 -5.21 6.86
CA LYS A 138 -10.36 -4.47 7.33
C LYS A 138 -9.97 -4.98 8.70
N LYS A 139 -8.69 -5.34 8.85
CA LYS A 139 -8.13 -5.80 10.12
C LYS A 139 -6.85 -5.02 10.39
N SER A 140 -6.55 -4.79 11.67
CA SER A 140 -5.33 -4.09 12.09
C SER A 140 -4.54 -4.94 13.07
N PHE A 141 -3.23 -4.88 12.95
CA PHE A 141 -2.33 -5.46 13.93
C PHE A 141 -2.29 -4.65 15.21
#